data_f8a8b2977a6e6f1dd8121a392bfcd97f
#
_entry.id   f8a8b2977a6e6f1dd8121a392bfcd97f
#
_cell.length_a   1.000
_cell.length_b   1.000
_cell.length_c   1.000
_cell.angle_alpha   90.00
_cell.angle_beta   90.00
_cell.angle_gamma   90.00
#
_symmetry.space_group_name_H-M   'P 1'
#
loop_
_entity.id
_entity.type
_entity.pdbx_description
1 polymer ?
#
loop_
_entity_poly.entity_id
_entity_poly.type
_entity_poly.pdbx_seq_one_letter_code
_entity_poly.pdbx_strand_id
1 'polypeptide(L)'
;MKGRDYLSATLRKESPLYDIYLEHLLETIISKGDVHQAQNTREADVEVAAREIAQLLQPLALLMSSNELATDDDLGEEMLSLIRDAWFNIVVHGFATNTERGRKYLKELRLMAIHSKPLVAEQRGEQVESDIELNTVLRRGMSSDHELTQKKRLSALLPTRASEIRGLSYRKVIFLQAAYLVETLRADSGDCTKALTYFLEPSMRRGDMSSTMESITNAVMDAYLRKTLTGLNPTFSAPYVAKQLALIFSGCCYRIERVQQAAMLCADRIIRDVPSALCQTSSLFALLELLSLMWTSCLEAETDEYEWKSSFTSTRGKVTVELSDDYSLRRRTLNNLYKRAKGWVTTVINIAPLDVKGLLQTYLSEYDDDGAYGHVSLGRSFATEMGALIPSTDQRLGAIDRHGDCNINTASDFVAQYTTRQEYRYAEALPDHDAEWLHLMQLDPRRGSVASKPEKDYEDANTVLAHLEARILKHKYIPIGELRDILRRAAALLCRTKKDECAIVHHLVGIPFAIFTKQSIKLGISLWLGVINENPRMEPRIIMEVAQQWEATIQRGLGAFNSKFQ
;
A
#
# COMPACT_ATOMS: atom_id res chain seq x y z
N MET A 1 -9.56 1.83 -43.23
CA MET A 1 -8.71 1.52 -42.06
C MET A 1 -7.73 2.65 -41.78
N LYS A 2 -6.72 2.89 -42.63
CA LYS A 2 -5.68 3.91 -42.32
C LYS A 2 -6.18 5.30 -41.93
N GLY A 3 -7.30 5.79 -42.51
CA GLY A 3 -7.86 7.10 -42.13
C GLY A 3 -8.49 7.16 -40.73
N ARG A 4 -9.16 6.09 -40.29
CA ARG A 4 -9.75 5.98 -38.95
C ARG A 4 -8.66 5.88 -37.89
N ASP A 5 -7.63 5.06 -38.15
CA ASP A 5 -6.50 4.90 -37.23
C ASP A 5 -5.73 6.20 -37.05
N TYR A 6 -5.53 6.95 -38.16
CA TYR A 6 -4.89 8.27 -38.12
C TYR A 6 -5.71 9.28 -37.32
N LEU A 7 -7.02 9.35 -37.56
CA LEU A 7 -7.93 10.23 -36.83
C LEU A 7 -7.90 9.90 -35.32
N SER A 8 -8.01 8.62 -34.95
CA SER A 8 -7.97 8.16 -33.57
C SER A 8 -6.66 8.49 -32.86
N ALA A 9 -5.52 8.43 -33.56
CA ALA A 9 -4.20 8.73 -33.00
C ALA A 9 -3.92 10.24 -32.86
N THR A 10 -4.61 11.09 -33.63
CA THR A 10 -4.37 12.55 -33.66
C THR A 10 -5.39 13.37 -32.87
N LEU A 11 -6.55 12.79 -32.59
CA LEU A 11 -7.63 13.49 -31.90
C LEU A 11 -7.30 13.62 -30.40
N ARG A 12 -7.34 14.85 -29.88
CA ARG A 12 -7.08 15.14 -28.47
C ARG A 12 -8.38 15.21 -27.67
N LYS A 13 -8.34 14.88 -26.39
CA LYS A 13 -9.50 14.89 -25.48
C LYS A 13 -10.18 16.28 -25.36
N GLU A 14 -9.39 17.35 -25.46
CA GLU A 14 -9.91 18.72 -25.40
C GLU A 14 -10.70 19.12 -26.66
N SER A 15 -10.65 18.30 -27.71
CA SER A 15 -11.40 18.55 -28.93
C SER A 15 -12.86 18.12 -28.77
N PRO A 16 -13.85 18.97 -29.12
CA PRO A 16 -15.26 18.58 -29.11
C PRO A 16 -15.57 17.37 -30.01
N LEU A 17 -14.70 17.11 -30.98
CA LEU A 17 -14.84 15.96 -31.88
C LEU A 17 -14.45 14.64 -31.21
N TYR A 18 -13.76 14.66 -30.06
CA TYR A 18 -13.32 13.45 -29.38
C TYR A 18 -14.50 12.62 -28.89
N ASP A 19 -15.38 13.22 -28.11
CA ASP A 19 -16.56 12.55 -27.56
C ASP A 19 -17.51 12.07 -28.65
N ILE A 20 -17.76 12.91 -29.67
CA ILE A 20 -18.60 12.55 -30.82
C ILE A 20 -18.00 11.35 -31.58
N TYR A 21 -16.68 11.32 -31.75
CA TYR A 21 -16.05 10.23 -32.47
C TYR A 21 -15.97 8.95 -31.64
N LEU A 22 -15.75 9.06 -30.34
CA LEU A 22 -15.81 7.94 -29.41
C LEU A 22 -17.21 7.32 -29.41
N GLU A 23 -18.25 8.13 -29.24
CA GLU A 23 -19.65 7.73 -29.32
C GLU A 23 -19.95 7.01 -30.63
N HIS A 24 -19.58 7.60 -31.77
CA HIS A 24 -19.78 7.00 -33.08
C HIS A 24 -19.12 5.63 -33.22
N LEU A 25 -17.89 5.44 -32.70
CA LEU A 25 -17.22 4.12 -32.75
C LEU A 25 -17.94 3.09 -31.89
N LEU A 26 -18.35 3.47 -30.67
CA LEU A 26 -19.08 2.60 -29.76
C LEU A 26 -20.45 2.21 -30.31
N GLU A 27 -21.24 3.18 -30.77
CA GLU A 27 -22.54 2.93 -31.40
C GLU A 27 -22.42 2.05 -32.65
N THR A 28 -21.37 2.24 -33.45
CA THR A 28 -21.11 1.40 -34.61
C THR A 28 -20.83 -0.05 -34.20
N ILE A 29 -20.06 -0.28 -33.12
CA ILE A 29 -19.83 -1.65 -32.59
C ILE A 29 -21.15 -2.26 -32.14
N ILE A 30 -21.97 -1.50 -31.40
CA ILE A 30 -23.26 -1.97 -30.89
C ILE A 30 -24.21 -2.30 -32.04
N SER A 31 -24.33 -1.41 -33.02
CA SER A 31 -25.19 -1.58 -34.20
C SER A 31 -24.75 -2.78 -35.04
N LYS A 32 -23.44 -2.95 -35.26
CA LYS A 32 -22.90 -4.11 -36.02
C LYS A 32 -23.04 -5.41 -35.23
N GLY A 33 -23.01 -5.35 -33.91
CA GLY A 33 -23.25 -6.50 -33.05
C GLY A 33 -24.70 -6.98 -32.99
N ASP A 34 -25.63 -6.20 -33.52
CA ASP A 34 -27.08 -6.42 -33.41
C ASP A 34 -27.67 -7.43 -34.42
N VAL A 35 -26.84 -8.15 -35.09
CA VAL A 35 -27.22 -9.12 -36.16
C VAL A 35 -28.11 -10.26 -35.64
N HIS A 36 -28.05 -10.55 -34.33
CA HIS A 36 -28.80 -11.64 -33.71
C HIS A 36 -30.31 -11.37 -33.49
N GLN A 37 -30.81 -10.18 -33.82
CA GLN A 37 -32.24 -9.86 -33.67
C GLN A 37 -33.14 -10.48 -34.73
N ALA A 38 -32.61 -10.89 -35.89
CA ALA A 38 -33.38 -11.50 -36.93
C ALA A 38 -33.62 -13.00 -36.64
N GLN A 39 -34.90 -13.43 -36.72
CA GLN A 39 -35.29 -14.83 -36.47
C GLN A 39 -34.60 -15.86 -37.40
N ASN A 40 -33.94 -15.43 -38.47
CA ASN A 40 -33.25 -16.25 -39.46
C ASN A 40 -31.78 -15.86 -39.66
N THR A 41 -31.07 -15.48 -38.61
CA THR A 41 -29.64 -15.10 -38.72
C THR A 41 -28.81 -16.28 -39.14
N ARG A 42 -28.13 -16.17 -40.28
CA ARG A 42 -27.21 -17.17 -40.76
C ARG A 42 -25.86 -17.05 -40.05
N GLU A 43 -25.18 -18.15 -39.87
CA GLU A 43 -23.83 -18.19 -39.28
C GLU A 43 -22.83 -17.27 -40.02
N ALA A 44 -23.03 -17.13 -41.35
CA ALA A 44 -22.28 -16.22 -42.21
C ALA A 44 -22.47 -14.74 -41.80
N ASP A 45 -23.66 -14.32 -41.37
CA ASP A 45 -23.94 -12.93 -40.98
C ASP A 45 -23.27 -12.58 -39.66
N VAL A 46 -23.23 -13.54 -38.74
CA VAL A 46 -22.50 -13.41 -37.47
C VAL A 46 -20.99 -13.24 -37.69
N GLU A 47 -20.45 -13.99 -38.64
CA GLU A 47 -19.02 -13.89 -39.00
C GLU A 47 -18.68 -12.56 -39.71
N VAL A 48 -19.59 -12.02 -40.50
CA VAL A 48 -19.45 -10.69 -41.10
C VAL A 48 -19.45 -9.61 -40.01
N ALA A 49 -20.43 -9.65 -39.09
CA ALA A 49 -20.50 -8.73 -37.97
C ALA A 49 -19.22 -8.75 -37.11
N ALA A 50 -18.72 -9.93 -36.81
CA ALA A 50 -17.49 -10.07 -36.07
C ALA A 50 -16.26 -9.48 -36.79
N ARG A 51 -16.18 -9.60 -38.13
CA ARG A 51 -15.10 -8.95 -38.90
C ARG A 51 -15.23 -7.43 -38.90
N GLU A 52 -16.44 -6.89 -38.98
CA GLU A 52 -16.70 -5.46 -38.93
C GLU A 52 -16.34 -4.90 -37.56
N ILE A 53 -16.74 -5.56 -36.48
CA ILE A 53 -16.34 -5.20 -35.11
C ILE A 53 -14.80 -5.21 -34.97
N ALA A 54 -14.15 -6.26 -35.48
CA ALA A 54 -12.69 -6.36 -35.43
C ALA A 54 -11.96 -5.18 -36.09
N GLN A 55 -12.54 -4.58 -37.14
CA GLN A 55 -11.97 -3.39 -37.80
C GLN A 55 -12.11 -2.11 -36.99
N LEU A 56 -12.99 -2.09 -35.99
CA LEU A 56 -13.22 -0.95 -35.10
C LEU A 56 -12.40 -1.01 -33.80
N LEU A 57 -11.86 -2.19 -33.44
CA LEU A 57 -11.10 -2.36 -32.21
C LEU A 57 -9.81 -1.53 -32.21
N GLN A 58 -9.07 -1.48 -33.31
CA GLN A 58 -7.83 -0.70 -33.37
C GLN A 58 -8.05 0.80 -33.28
N PRO A 59 -8.95 1.43 -34.08
CA PRO A 59 -9.25 2.86 -33.90
C PRO A 59 -9.77 3.19 -32.49
N LEU A 60 -10.64 2.37 -31.92
CA LEU A 60 -11.15 2.58 -30.59
C LEU A 60 -10.04 2.48 -29.51
N ALA A 61 -9.19 1.46 -29.59
CA ALA A 61 -8.06 1.29 -28.68
C ALA A 61 -7.07 2.47 -28.75
N LEU A 62 -6.77 2.95 -29.97
CA LEU A 62 -5.91 4.13 -30.17
C LEU A 62 -6.54 5.40 -29.60
N LEU A 63 -7.84 5.62 -29.83
CA LEU A 63 -8.55 6.79 -29.32
C LEU A 63 -8.56 6.80 -27.79
N MET A 64 -8.84 5.66 -27.15
CA MET A 64 -8.85 5.53 -25.69
C MET A 64 -7.46 5.65 -25.05
N SER A 65 -6.40 5.25 -25.75
CA SER A 65 -5.02 5.25 -25.22
C SER A 65 -4.25 6.54 -25.49
N SER A 66 -4.59 7.30 -26.55
CA SER A 66 -3.89 8.53 -26.92
C SER A 66 -4.13 9.68 -25.95
N ASN A 67 -5.20 9.58 -25.20
CA ASN A 67 -5.49 10.48 -24.10
C ASN A 67 -5.58 9.56 -22.88
N GLU A 68 -4.59 9.63 -21.98
CA GLU A 68 -4.79 9.04 -20.67
C GLU A 68 -6.17 9.50 -20.23
N LEU A 69 -7.14 8.60 -20.19
CA LEU A 69 -8.44 8.84 -19.57
C LEU A 69 -8.14 9.07 -18.09
N ALA A 70 -7.44 10.18 -17.89
CA ALA A 70 -7.02 10.66 -16.61
C ALA A 70 -8.26 11.15 -15.89
N THR A 71 -8.45 10.58 -14.74
CA THR A 71 -9.42 10.93 -13.73
C THR A 71 -10.88 10.56 -14.03
N ASP A 72 -11.38 9.80 -13.07
CA ASP A 72 -12.65 9.09 -13.03
C ASP A 72 -13.92 9.94 -13.27
N ASP A 73 -13.84 11.26 -13.32
CA ASP A 73 -15.01 12.12 -13.25
C ASP A 73 -15.50 12.72 -14.58
N ASP A 74 -14.76 12.53 -15.68
CA ASP A 74 -15.02 13.30 -16.91
C ASP A 74 -15.96 12.62 -17.95
N LEU A 75 -16.27 11.32 -17.80
CA LEU A 75 -17.16 10.64 -18.74
C LEU A 75 -18.58 10.58 -18.21
N GLY A 76 -19.53 11.15 -18.96
CA GLY A 76 -20.95 11.07 -18.64
C GLY A 76 -21.47 9.62 -18.56
N GLU A 77 -22.54 9.40 -17.79
CA GLU A 77 -23.13 8.06 -17.61
C GLU A 77 -23.54 7.40 -18.93
N GLU A 78 -23.97 8.18 -19.93
CA GLU A 78 -24.32 7.69 -21.27
C GLU A 78 -23.15 7.06 -21.98
N MET A 79 -21.98 7.72 -21.96
CA MET A 79 -20.76 7.19 -22.56
C MET A 79 -20.28 5.92 -21.86
N LEU A 80 -20.36 5.86 -20.53
CA LEU A 80 -20.04 4.66 -19.77
C LEU A 80 -20.97 3.50 -20.11
N SER A 81 -22.25 3.77 -20.35
CA SER A 81 -23.20 2.77 -20.80
C SER A 81 -22.84 2.24 -22.19
N LEU A 82 -22.47 3.11 -23.12
CA LEU A 82 -22.03 2.70 -24.46
C LEU A 82 -20.75 1.84 -24.44
N ILE A 83 -19.77 2.21 -23.62
CA ILE A 83 -18.55 1.41 -23.44
C ILE A 83 -18.89 0.00 -22.94
N ARG A 84 -19.77 -0.10 -21.96
CA ARG A 84 -20.25 -1.37 -21.40
C ARG A 84 -20.95 -2.21 -22.48
N ASP A 85 -21.85 -1.62 -23.23
CA ASP A 85 -22.63 -2.29 -24.28
C ASP A 85 -21.72 -2.73 -25.45
N ALA A 86 -20.70 -1.96 -25.78
CA ALA A 86 -19.68 -2.36 -26.74
C ALA A 86 -18.91 -3.61 -26.26
N TRP A 87 -18.53 -3.68 -24.98
CA TRP A 87 -17.90 -4.88 -24.40
C TRP A 87 -18.80 -6.11 -24.45
N PHE A 88 -20.10 -5.98 -24.20
CA PHE A 88 -21.04 -7.09 -24.33
C PHE A 88 -21.10 -7.60 -25.78
N ASN A 89 -21.14 -6.71 -26.77
CA ASN A 89 -21.11 -7.10 -28.17
C ASN A 89 -19.80 -7.78 -28.57
N ILE A 90 -18.66 -7.26 -28.12
CA ILE A 90 -17.35 -7.86 -28.35
C ILE A 90 -17.32 -9.32 -27.87
N VAL A 91 -17.79 -9.56 -26.64
CA VAL A 91 -17.80 -10.91 -26.05
C VAL A 91 -18.76 -11.85 -26.78
N VAL A 92 -19.98 -11.39 -27.08
CA VAL A 92 -20.99 -12.17 -27.82
C VAL A 92 -20.42 -12.67 -29.15
N HIS A 93 -19.65 -11.85 -29.88
CA HIS A 93 -18.99 -12.18 -31.13
C HIS A 93 -17.69 -12.98 -31.00
N GLY A 94 -17.40 -13.49 -29.80
CA GLY A 94 -16.34 -14.47 -29.54
C GLY A 94 -14.94 -13.89 -29.43
N PHE A 95 -14.80 -12.63 -29.04
CA PHE A 95 -13.52 -12.07 -28.62
C PHE A 95 -13.26 -12.43 -27.16
N ALA A 96 -12.50 -13.48 -26.94
CA ALA A 96 -12.09 -13.93 -25.60
C ALA A 96 -10.62 -14.39 -25.65
N THR A 97 -9.93 -14.37 -24.51
CA THR A 97 -8.50 -14.70 -24.43
C THR A 97 -8.16 -16.12 -24.89
N ASN A 98 -9.12 -17.06 -24.79
CA ASN A 98 -8.98 -18.46 -25.19
C ASN A 98 -9.39 -18.73 -26.65
N THR A 99 -9.95 -17.74 -27.37
CA THR A 99 -10.36 -17.88 -28.77
C THR A 99 -9.25 -17.41 -29.71
N GLU A 100 -9.25 -17.92 -30.96
CA GLU A 100 -8.31 -17.47 -31.98
C GLU A 100 -8.50 -15.98 -32.30
N ARG A 101 -9.78 -15.56 -32.42
CA ARG A 101 -10.15 -14.16 -32.67
C ARG A 101 -9.68 -13.23 -31.55
N GLY A 102 -9.91 -13.57 -30.28
CA GLY A 102 -9.45 -12.77 -29.15
C GLY A 102 -7.92 -12.69 -29.08
N ARG A 103 -7.21 -13.79 -29.40
CA ARG A 103 -5.73 -13.77 -29.43
C ARG A 103 -5.19 -12.89 -30.54
N LYS A 104 -5.84 -12.84 -31.69
CA LYS A 104 -5.44 -11.99 -32.83
C LYS A 104 -5.51 -10.50 -32.51
N TYR A 105 -6.51 -10.07 -31.71
CA TYR A 105 -6.74 -8.66 -31.33
C TYR A 105 -6.44 -8.41 -29.86
N LEU A 106 -5.59 -9.22 -29.24
CA LEU A 106 -5.28 -9.16 -27.81
C LEU A 106 -4.68 -7.81 -27.39
N LYS A 107 -3.88 -7.19 -28.27
CA LYS A 107 -3.25 -5.88 -27.99
C LYS A 107 -4.29 -4.78 -27.88
N GLU A 108 -5.21 -4.73 -28.82
CA GLU A 108 -6.29 -3.74 -28.87
C GLU A 108 -7.25 -3.92 -27.69
N LEU A 109 -7.67 -5.16 -27.44
CA LEU A 109 -8.54 -5.49 -26.30
C LEU A 109 -7.89 -5.13 -24.97
N ARG A 110 -6.57 -5.33 -24.82
CA ARG A 110 -5.84 -4.95 -23.61
C ARG A 110 -5.81 -3.44 -23.41
N LEU A 111 -5.52 -2.66 -24.46
CA LEU A 111 -5.53 -1.21 -24.39
C LEU A 111 -6.92 -0.70 -24.02
N MET A 112 -7.97 -1.22 -24.65
CA MET A 112 -9.35 -0.87 -24.29
C MET A 112 -9.67 -1.22 -22.83
N ALA A 113 -9.26 -2.39 -22.34
CA ALA A 113 -9.53 -2.82 -20.97
C ALA A 113 -8.86 -1.92 -19.91
N ILE A 114 -7.61 -1.48 -20.16
CA ILE A 114 -6.88 -0.56 -19.27
C ILE A 114 -7.63 0.76 -19.14
N HIS A 115 -8.16 1.28 -20.23
CA HIS A 115 -8.80 2.59 -20.29
C HIS A 115 -10.34 2.54 -20.13
N SER A 116 -10.91 1.36 -19.89
CA SER A 116 -12.34 1.22 -19.55
C SER A 116 -12.55 1.27 -18.05
N LYS A 117 -13.66 1.88 -17.60
CA LYS A 117 -14.15 1.70 -16.23
C LYS A 117 -14.66 0.25 -16.02
N PRO A 118 -14.83 -0.20 -14.76
CA PRO A 118 -15.56 -1.43 -14.49
C PRO A 118 -16.94 -1.41 -15.14
N LEU A 119 -17.44 -2.59 -15.53
CA LEU A 119 -18.75 -2.68 -16.19
C LEU A 119 -19.95 -2.47 -15.23
N VAL A 120 -19.67 -2.13 -13.98
CA VAL A 120 -20.61 -1.76 -12.92
C VAL A 120 -20.25 -0.37 -12.42
N ALA A 121 -21.25 0.50 -12.29
CA ALA A 121 -21.02 1.84 -11.76
C ALA A 121 -20.88 1.81 -10.23
N GLU A 122 -19.89 2.51 -9.70
CA GLU A 122 -19.59 2.57 -8.25
C GLU A 122 -20.74 3.18 -7.44
N GLN A 123 -21.44 4.15 -8.01
CA GLN A 123 -22.57 4.86 -7.37
C GLN A 123 -23.82 4.00 -7.18
N ARG A 124 -23.90 2.84 -7.81
CA ARG A 124 -25.10 1.99 -7.83
C ARG A 124 -25.20 0.97 -6.69
N GLY A 125 -24.29 0.99 -5.75
CA GLY A 125 -24.33 0.13 -4.55
C GLY A 125 -25.61 0.26 -3.70
N GLU A 126 -26.40 1.31 -3.89
CA GLU A 126 -27.66 1.56 -3.18
C GLU A 126 -28.92 1.16 -3.97
N GLN A 127 -28.80 0.90 -5.26
CA GLN A 127 -29.95 0.58 -6.10
C GLN A 127 -30.47 -0.84 -5.84
N VAL A 128 -31.78 -0.99 -5.96
CA VAL A 128 -32.48 -2.27 -5.82
C VAL A 128 -32.53 -3.00 -7.15
N GLU A 129 -32.55 -2.27 -8.26
CA GLU A 129 -32.68 -2.82 -9.60
C GLU A 129 -31.31 -3.11 -10.22
N SER A 130 -31.22 -4.27 -10.88
CA SER A 130 -30.00 -4.73 -11.55
C SER A 130 -29.89 -4.11 -12.94
N ASP A 131 -28.79 -3.47 -13.24
CA ASP A 131 -28.48 -2.99 -14.59
C ASP A 131 -28.42 -4.11 -15.62
N ILE A 132 -28.04 -5.31 -15.23
CA ILE A 132 -28.01 -6.49 -16.08
C ILE A 132 -29.41 -6.85 -16.56
N GLU A 133 -30.41 -6.73 -15.67
CA GLU A 133 -31.81 -7.04 -15.99
C GLU A 133 -32.46 -5.93 -16.85
N LEU A 134 -32.02 -4.70 -16.71
CA LEU A 134 -32.53 -3.54 -17.45
C LEU A 134 -31.85 -3.34 -18.79
N ASN A 135 -30.66 -3.87 -18.99
CA ASN A 135 -29.85 -3.62 -20.19
C ASN A 135 -30.51 -4.12 -21.47
N THR A 136 -30.71 -3.22 -22.42
CA THR A 136 -31.40 -3.49 -23.69
C THR A 136 -30.59 -4.39 -24.62
N VAL A 137 -29.28 -4.24 -24.65
CA VAL A 137 -28.38 -5.09 -25.47
C VAL A 137 -28.44 -6.54 -25.02
N LEU A 138 -28.50 -6.77 -23.72
CA LEU A 138 -28.61 -8.10 -23.14
C LEU A 138 -30.03 -8.71 -23.26
N ARG A 139 -31.05 -7.89 -23.56
CA ARG A 139 -32.45 -8.36 -23.75
C ARG A 139 -32.75 -8.93 -25.12
N ARG A 140 -31.86 -8.76 -26.08
CA ARG A 140 -32.10 -9.17 -27.47
C ARG A 140 -32.30 -10.67 -27.56
N GLY A 141 -33.40 -11.06 -28.19
CA GLY A 141 -33.81 -12.48 -28.31
C GLY A 141 -32.75 -13.32 -29.02
N MET A 142 -32.37 -14.40 -28.37
CA MET A 142 -31.35 -15.30 -28.87
C MET A 142 -31.94 -16.69 -29.07
N SER A 143 -31.40 -17.43 -30.02
CA SER A 143 -31.71 -18.86 -30.18
C SER A 143 -31.16 -19.63 -28.97
N SER A 144 -31.84 -20.73 -28.63
CA SER A 144 -31.40 -21.64 -27.56
C SER A 144 -29.98 -22.17 -27.77
N ASP A 145 -29.60 -22.39 -29.05
CA ASP A 145 -28.27 -22.87 -29.40
C ASP A 145 -27.17 -21.84 -29.15
N HIS A 146 -27.47 -20.54 -29.37
CA HIS A 146 -26.54 -19.46 -29.06
C HIS A 146 -26.34 -19.34 -27.58
N GLU A 147 -27.42 -19.37 -26.78
CA GLU A 147 -27.33 -19.36 -25.33
C GLU A 147 -26.48 -20.52 -24.79
N LEU A 148 -26.70 -21.72 -25.30
CA LEU A 148 -25.93 -22.91 -24.94
C LEU A 148 -24.44 -22.72 -25.28
N THR A 149 -24.13 -22.12 -26.44
CA THR A 149 -22.78 -21.84 -26.87
C THR A 149 -22.07 -20.87 -25.93
N GLN A 150 -22.76 -19.79 -25.51
CA GLN A 150 -22.19 -18.83 -24.55
C GLN A 150 -21.99 -19.47 -23.15
N LYS A 151 -22.92 -20.28 -22.68
CA LYS A 151 -22.74 -21.04 -21.43
C LYS A 151 -21.55 -22.01 -21.50
N LYS A 152 -21.35 -22.69 -22.61
CA LYS A 152 -20.16 -23.55 -22.84
C LYS A 152 -18.87 -22.74 -22.82
N ARG A 153 -18.82 -21.56 -23.44
CA ARG A 153 -17.65 -20.68 -23.42
C ARG A 153 -17.29 -20.24 -22.01
N LEU A 154 -18.26 -19.79 -21.23
CA LEU A 154 -18.02 -19.39 -19.83
C LEU A 154 -17.59 -20.59 -18.98
N SER A 155 -18.22 -21.75 -19.17
CA SER A 155 -17.85 -22.99 -18.46
C SER A 155 -16.43 -23.47 -18.80
N ALA A 156 -15.96 -23.22 -20.02
CA ALA A 156 -14.57 -23.52 -20.42
C ALA A 156 -13.56 -22.59 -19.73
N LEU A 157 -13.95 -21.33 -19.43
CA LEU A 157 -13.13 -20.39 -18.66
C LEU A 157 -13.13 -20.70 -17.16
N LEU A 158 -14.27 -21.18 -16.64
CA LEU A 158 -14.50 -21.48 -15.22
C LEU A 158 -15.01 -22.92 -15.02
N PRO A 159 -14.17 -23.93 -15.20
CA PRO A 159 -14.60 -25.34 -15.16
C PRO A 159 -15.20 -25.76 -13.82
N THR A 160 -14.71 -25.17 -12.72
CA THR A 160 -15.18 -25.45 -11.35
C THR A 160 -16.63 -24.99 -11.10
N ARG A 161 -17.16 -24.09 -11.93
CA ARG A 161 -18.52 -23.51 -11.82
C ARG A 161 -19.47 -23.92 -12.93
N ALA A 162 -19.10 -24.92 -13.74
CA ALA A 162 -19.88 -25.33 -14.89
C ALA A 162 -21.33 -25.73 -14.56
N SER A 163 -21.59 -26.32 -13.39
CA SER A 163 -22.94 -26.66 -12.91
C SER A 163 -23.80 -25.43 -12.62
N GLU A 164 -23.23 -24.42 -11.97
CA GLU A 164 -23.91 -23.17 -11.63
C GLU A 164 -24.20 -22.34 -12.88
N ILE A 165 -23.22 -22.26 -13.80
CA ILE A 165 -23.33 -21.52 -15.05
C ILE A 165 -24.49 -22.03 -15.93
N ARG A 166 -24.81 -23.33 -15.89
CA ARG A 166 -25.96 -23.87 -16.63
C ARG A 166 -27.29 -23.27 -16.19
N GLY A 167 -27.43 -22.92 -14.91
CA GLY A 167 -28.64 -22.32 -14.33
C GLY A 167 -28.78 -20.81 -14.57
N LEU A 168 -27.70 -20.12 -14.99
CA LEU A 168 -27.72 -18.68 -15.21
C LEU A 168 -28.52 -18.29 -16.46
N SER A 169 -29.17 -17.12 -16.42
CA SER A 169 -29.79 -16.51 -17.60
C SER A 169 -28.71 -16.06 -18.60
N TYR A 170 -29.08 -15.95 -19.87
CA TYR A 170 -28.21 -15.49 -20.94
C TYR A 170 -27.50 -14.16 -20.59
N ARG A 171 -28.26 -13.19 -20.05
CA ARG A 171 -27.75 -11.87 -19.67
C ARG A 171 -26.61 -11.97 -18.66
N LYS A 172 -26.82 -12.76 -17.61
CA LYS A 172 -25.83 -12.99 -16.56
C LYS A 172 -24.56 -13.64 -17.11
N VAL A 173 -24.73 -14.58 -18.06
CA VAL A 173 -23.59 -15.25 -18.71
C VAL A 173 -22.74 -14.27 -19.53
N ILE A 174 -23.37 -13.40 -20.33
CA ILE A 174 -22.63 -12.41 -21.14
C ILE A 174 -21.93 -11.39 -20.25
N PHE A 175 -22.62 -10.89 -19.22
CA PHE A 175 -22.01 -9.99 -18.24
C PHE A 175 -20.77 -10.61 -17.59
N LEU A 176 -20.87 -11.84 -17.12
CA LEU A 176 -19.74 -12.52 -16.47
C LEU A 176 -18.57 -12.81 -17.43
N GLN A 177 -18.87 -13.11 -18.70
CA GLN A 177 -17.84 -13.27 -19.74
C GLN A 177 -17.12 -11.94 -20.00
N ALA A 178 -17.87 -10.83 -20.10
CA ALA A 178 -17.31 -9.51 -20.30
C ALA A 178 -16.46 -9.09 -19.09
N ALA A 179 -16.95 -9.29 -17.88
CA ALA A 179 -16.20 -9.06 -16.64
C ALA A 179 -14.90 -9.87 -16.60
N TYR A 180 -14.96 -11.16 -16.95
CA TYR A 180 -13.77 -12.01 -17.02
C TYR A 180 -12.75 -11.47 -18.03
N LEU A 181 -13.19 -11.11 -19.23
CA LEU A 181 -12.30 -10.63 -20.28
C LEU A 181 -11.64 -9.31 -19.88
N VAL A 182 -12.43 -8.32 -19.48
CA VAL A 182 -11.93 -6.97 -19.15
C VAL A 182 -10.97 -7.05 -17.97
N GLU A 183 -11.37 -7.72 -16.89
CA GLU A 183 -10.57 -7.71 -15.66
C GLU A 183 -9.31 -8.58 -15.74
N THR A 184 -9.34 -9.70 -16.48
CA THR A 184 -8.10 -10.47 -16.69
C THR A 184 -7.10 -9.73 -17.58
N LEU A 185 -7.55 -8.99 -18.60
CA LEU A 185 -6.68 -8.15 -19.43
C LEU A 185 -6.10 -6.97 -18.65
N ARG A 186 -6.91 -6.38 -17.75
CA ARG A 186 -6.48 -5.30 -16.87
C ARG A 186 -5.45 -5.80 -15.83
N ALA A 187 -5.69 -6.96 -15.23
CA ALA A 187 -4.76 -7.60 -14.31
C ALA A 187 -3.42 -7.95 -14.98
N ASP A 188 -3.44 -8.44 -16.22
CA ASP A 188 -2.25 -8.65 -17.03
C ASP A 188 -1.45 -7.36 -17.31
N SER A 189 -2.06 -6.20 -17.09
CA SER A 189 -1.47 -4.87 -17.28
C SER A 189 -1.08 -4.17 -15.98
N GLY A 190 -1.39 -4.76 -14.82
CA GLY A 190 -0.95 -4.28 -13.51
C GLY A 190 -2.03 -3.82 -12.54
N ASP A 191 -3.32 -3.85 -12.89
CA ASP A 191 -4.43 -3.51 -11.99
C ASP A 191 -5.37 -4.70 -11.77
N CYS A 192 -5.42 -5.19 -10.54
CA CYS A 192 -6.31 -6.28 -10.12
C CYS A 192 -7.46 -5.81 -9.21
N THR A 193 -7.52 -4.53 -8.87
CA THR A 193 -8.44 -4.00 -7.85
C THR A 193 -9.85 -3.79 -8.36
N LYS A 194 -10.00 -3.48 -9.63
CA LYS A 194 -11.29 -3.16 -10.26
C LYS A 194 -12.26 -4.36 -10.30
N ALA A 195 -11.78 -5.58 -10.17
CA ALA A 195 -12.62 -6.77 -10.03
C ALA A 195 -13.55 -6.73 -8.79
N LEU A 196 -13.17 -5.97 -7.74
CA LEU A 196 -13.98 -5.83 -6.53
C LEU A 196 -15.25 -5.01 -6.77
N THR A 197 -15.25 -4.08 -7.73
CA THR A 197 -16.40 -3.22 -8.05
C THR A 197 -17.61 -4.03 -8.53
N TYR A 198 -17.38 -5.20 -9.14
CA TYR A 198 -18.48 -6.04 -9.63
C TYR A 198 -19.39 -6.58 -8.52
N PHE A 199 -18.91 -6.67 -7.29
CA PHE A 199 -19.74 -7.07 -6.14
C PHE A 199 -20.72 -5.98 -5.68
N LEU A 200 -20.67 -4.78 -6.28
CA LEU A 200 -21.67 -3.72 -6.09
C LEU A 200 -22.98 -4.02 -6.81
N GLU A 201 -22.94 -4.82 -7.88
CA GLU A 201 -24.12 -5.17 -8.68
C GLU A 201 -25.21 -5.84 -7.80
N PRO A 202 -26.44 -5.32 -7.81
CA PRO A 202 -27.53 -5.85 -6.97
C PRO A 202 -27.82 -7.35 -7.17
N SER A 203 -27.61 -7.90 -8.36
CA SER A 203 -27.75 -9.33 -8.64
C SER A 203 -26.78 -10.21 -7.85
N MET A 204 -25.62 -9.67 -7.44
CA MET A 204 -24.67 -10.39 -6.58
C MET A 204 -25.20 -10.60 -5.16
N ARG A 205 -26.06 -9.69 -4.67
CA ARG A 205 -26.67 -9.80 -3.34
C ARG A 205 -27.68 -10.95 -3.26
N ARG A 206 -28.34 -11.27 -4.39
CA ARG A 206 -29.35 -12.33 -4.49
C ARG A 206 -28.77 -13.74 -4.66
N GLY A 207 -27.45 -13.87 -4.77
CA GLY A 207 -26.74 -15.14 -4.62
C GLY A 207 -26.39 -15.89 -5.90
N ASP A 208 -27.12 -15.76 -7.00
CA ASP A 208 -26.95 -16.61 -8.19
C ASP A 208 -25.61 -16.46 -8.90
N MET A 209 -25.04 -15.24 -8.90
CA MET A 209 -23.82 -14.91 -9.64
C MET A 209 -22.59 -14.78 -8.75
N SER A 210 -22.78 -14.65 -7.44
CA SER A 210 -21.73 -14.31 -6.49
C SER A 210 -20.56 -15.31 -6.54
N SER A 211 -20.85 -16.59 -6.48
CA SER A 211 -19.84 -17.65 -6.50
C SER A 211 -19.08 -17.72 -7.83
N THR A 212 -19.77 -17.45 -8.95
CA THR A 212 -19.13 -17.37 -10.27
C THR A 212 -18.25 -16.12 -10.35
N MET A 213 -18.68 -14.97 -9.82
CA MET A 213 -17.88 -13.75 -9.77
C MET A 213 -16.66 -13.90 -8.84
N GLU A 214 -16.79 -14.58 -7.72
CA GLU A 214 -15.66 -14.94 -6.86
C GLU A 214 -14.61 -15.77 -7.63
N SER A 215 -15.06 -16.70 -8.46
CA SER A 215 -14.16 -17.49 -9.30
C SER A 215 -13.49 -16.66 -10.40
N ILE A 216 -14.19 -15.64 -10.95
CA ILE A 216 -13.60 -14.66 -11.86
C ILE A 216 -12.55 -13.83 -11.13
N THR A 217 -12.85 -13.32 -9.96
CA THR A 217 -11.90 -12.56 -9.14
C THR A 217 -10.66 -13.39 -8.83
N ASN A 218 -10.83 -14.68 -8.52
CA ASN A 218 -9.71 -15.61 -8.34
C ASN A 218 -8.87 -15.75 -9.61
N ALA A 219 -9.50 -15.87 -10.77
CA ALA A 219 -8.78 -15.95 -12.06
C ALA A 219 -8.03 -14.64 -12.38
N VAL A 220 -8.61 -13.49 -12.07
CA VAL A 220 -7.97 -12.17 -12.17
C VAL A 220 -6.73 -12.11 -11.27
N MET A 221 -6.85 -12.55 -10.02
CA MET A 221 -5.71 -12.63 -9.09
C MET A 221 -4.64 -13.59 -9.57
N ASP A 222 -5.02 -14.74 -10.14
CA ASP A 222 -4.06 -15.69 -10.73
C ASP A 222 -3.29 -15.08 -11.92
N ALA A 223 -3.98 -14.32 -12.77
CA ALA A 223 -3.35 -13.62 -13.89
C ALA A 223 -2.35 -12.57 -13.37
N TYR A 224 -2.76 -11.75 -12.41
CA TYR A 224 -1.93 -10.73 -11.79
C TYR A 224 -0.69 -11.31 -11.10
N LEU A 225 -0.88 -12.29 -10.21
CA LEU A 225 0.21 -12.89 -9.43
C LEU A 225 1.21 -13.65 -10.30
N ARG A 226 0.76 -14.33 -11.36
CA ARG A 226 1.67 -14.94 -12.33
C ARG A 226 2.63 -13.92 -12.96
N LYS A 227 2.13 -12.74 -13.31
CA LYS A 227 2.97 -11.66 -13.86
C LYS A 227 3.92 -11.08 -12.81
N THR A 228 3.44 -10.90 -11.59
CA THR A 228 4.25 -10.41 -10.46
C THR A 228 5.41 -11.37 -10.17
N LEU A 229 5.16 -12.68 -10.13
CA LEU A 229 6.18 -13.69 -9.83
C LEU A 229 7.22 -13.85 -10.95
N THR A 230 6.89 -13.50 -12.20
CA THR A 230 7.87 -13.53 -13.30
C THR A 230 8.88 -12.37 -13.25
N GLY A 231 8.57 -11.29 -12.52
CA GLY A 231 9.51 -10.20 -12.22
C GLY A 231 10.05 -9.39 -13.42
N LEU A 232 9.51 -9.58 -14.61
CA LEU A 232 10.03 -9.00 -15.86
C LEU A 232 9.59 -7.56 -16.13
N ASN A 233 8.58 -7.06 -15.41
CA ASN A 233 8.00 -5.75 -15.67
C ASN A 233 7.98 -4.90 -14.37
N PRO A 234 8.46 -3.65 -14.39
CA PRO A 234 8.44 -2.75 -13.22
C PRO A 234 7.04 -2.47 -12.66
N THR A 235 5.97 -2.54 -13.48
CA THR A 235 4.58 -2.41 -13.01
C THR A 235 4.13 -3.55 -12.08
N PHE A 236 4.92 -4.60 -11.95
CA PHE A 236 4.69 -5.72 -11.03
C PHE A 236 5.75 -5.80 -9.92
N SER A 237 6.53 -4.74 -9.72
CA SER A 237 7.48 -4.65 -8.60
C SER A 237 6.76 -4.49 -7.26
N ALA A 238 7.43 -4.85 -6.16
CA ALA A 238 6.85 -4.79 -4.82
C ALA A 238 6.17 -3.45 -4.46
N PRO A 239 6.71 -2.26 -4.81
CA PRO A 239 6.03 -0.99 -4.57
C PRO A 239 4.71 -0.82 -5.33
N TYR A 240 4.60 -1.36 -6.54
CA TYR A 240 3.34 -1.32 -7.31
C TYR A 240 2.31 -2.29 -6.76
N VAL A 241 2.74 -3.51 -6.42
CA VAL A 241 1.87 -4.50 -5.76
C VAL A 241 1.37 -3.96 -4.41
N ALA A 242 2.22 -3.23 -3.68
CA ALA A 242 1.84 -2.58 -2.43
C ALA A 242 0.75 -1.51 -2.61
N LYS A 243 0.78 -0.75 -3.69
CA LYS A 243 -0.29 0.21 -4.02
C LYS A 243 -1.61 -0.51 -4.31
N GLN A 244 -1.56 -1.61 -5.06
CA GLN A 244 -2.76 -2.44 -5.30
C GLN A 244 -3.29 -3.03 -3.99
N LEU A 245 -2.40 -3.51 -3.12
CA LEU A 245 -2.77 -4.03 -1.81
C LEU A 245 -3.41 -2.96 -0.92
N ALA A 246 -2.91 -1.72 -0.93
CA ALA A 246 -3.50 -0.60 -0.20
C ALA A 246 -4.95 -0.31 -0.66
N LEU A 247 -5.21 -0.33 -1.96
CA LEU A 247 -6.57 -0.19 -2.51
C LEU A 247 -7.48 -1.37 -2.11
N ILE A 248 -6.95 -2.59 -2.11
CA ILE A 248 -7.70 -3.77 -1.66
C ILE A 248 -8.04 -3.66 -0.17
N PHE A 249 -7.13 -3.14 0.67
CA PHE A 249 -7.42 -2.91 2.08
C PHE A 249 -8.57 -1.91 2.29
N SER A 250 -8.67 -0.86 1.48
CA SER A 250 -9.85 0.04 1.50
C SER A 250 -11.13 -0.73 1.19
N GLY A 251 -11.09 -1.65 0.23
CA GLY A 251 -12.19 -2.56 -0.07
C GLY A 251 -12.60 -3.46 1.11
N CYS A 252 -11.67 -3.85 1.99
CA CYS A 252 -11.97 -4.61 3.20
C CYS A 252 -12.85 -3.86 4.21
N CYS A 253 -12.90 -2.54 4.11
CA CYS A 253 -13.70 -1.67 4.97
C CYS A 253 -14.96 -1.13 4.29
N TYR A 254 -15.19 -1.48 3.02
CA TYR A 254 -16.28 -0.92 2.23
C TYR A 254 -17.66 -1.21 2.84
N ARG A 255 -18.64 -0.34 2.58
CA ARG A 255 -20.01 -0.43 3.15
C ARG A 255 -20.78 -1.73 2.81
N ILE A 256 -20.36 -2.46 1.79
CA ILE A 256 -21.03 -3.70 1.34
C ILE A 256 -20.19 -4.91 1.75
N GLU A 257 -20.77 -5.80 2.53
CA GLU A 257 -20.10 -6.98 3.11
C GLU A 257 -19.51 -7.92 2.05
N ARG A 258 -20.14 -8.06 0.88
CA ARG A 258 -19.63 -8.89 -0.23
C ARG A 258 -18.33 -8.35 -0.79
N VAL A 259 -18.20 -7.02 -0.92
CA VAL A 259 -16.97 -6.37 -1.32
C VAL A 259 -15.87 -6.63 -0.28
N GLN A 260 -16.20 -6.48 1.01
CA GLN A 260 -15.26 -6.76 2.12
C GLN A 260 -14.72 -8.19 2.05
N GLN A 261 -15.61 -9.18 1.90
CA GLN A 261 -15.22 -10.60 1.84
C GLN A 261 -14.30 -10.87 0.65
N ALA A 262 -14.65 -10.38 -0.54
CA ALA A 262 -13.83 -10.52 -1.74
C ALA A 262 -12.47 -9.82 -1.60
N ALA A 263 -12.44 -8.62 -1.04
CA ALA A 263 -11.23 -7.86 -0.80
C ALA A 263 -10.30 -8.58 0.21
N MET A 264 -10.85 -9.12 1.30
CA MET A 264 -10.08 -9.89 2.27
C MET A 264 -9.43 -11.14 1.65
N LEU A 265 -10.15 -11.85 0.78
CA LEU A 265 -9.59 -13.00 0.05
C LEU A 265 -8.47 -12.59 -0.91
N CYS A 266 -8.62 -11.46 -1.62
CA CYS A 266 -7.57 -10.92 -2.48
C CYS A 266 -6.33 -10.51 -1.67
N ALA A 267 -6.51 -9.84 -0.53
CA ALA A 267 -5.41 -9.46 0.37
C ALA A 267 -4.68 -10.69 0.91
N ASP A 268 -5.40 -11.71 1.38
CA ASP A 268 -4.83 -12.98 1.85
C ASP A 268 -3.92 -13.61 0.79
N ARG A 269 -4.34 -13.59 -0.47
CA ARG A 269 -3.58 -14.16 -1.59
C ARG A 269 -2.32 -13.37 -1.89
N ILE A 270 -2.43 -12.05 -2.01
CA ILE A 270 -1.26 -11.18 -2.29
C ILE A 270 -0.22 -11.34 -1.18
N ILE A 271 -0.62 -11.27 0.08
CA ILE A 271 0.31 -11.34 1.21
C ILE A 271 0.95 -12.72 1.32
N ARG A 272 0.21 -13.80 1.01
CA ARG A 272 0.75 -15.14 1.00
C ARG A 272 1.79 -15.34 -0.12
N ASP A 273 1.49 -14.87 -1.34
CA ASP A 273 2.28 -15.16 -2.53
C ASP A 273 3.38 -14.09 -2.76
N VAL A 274 3.16 -12.85 -2.30
CA VAL A 274 4.08 -11.71 -2.41
C VAL A 274 4.16 -10.95 -1.07
N PRO A 275 4.74 -11.54 -0.01
CA PRO A 275 4.78 -10.92 1.32
C PRO A 275 5.53 -9.58 1.33
N SER A 276 6.48 -9.37 0.44
CA SER A 276 7.20 -8.09 0.27
C SER A 276 6.28 -6.90 -0.09
N ALA A 277 5.07 -7.16 -0.58
CA ALA A 277 4.07 -6.12 -0.82
C ALA A 277 3.58 -5.46 0.49
N LEU A 278 3.56 -6.18 1.61
CA LEU A 278 3.20 -5.61 2.91
C LEU A 278 4.41 -4.96 3.62
N CYS A 279 5.63 -5.24 3.17
CA CYS A 279 6.87 -4.58 3.63
C CYS A 279 7.11 -3.24 2.92
N GLN A 280 6.07 -2.53 2.52
CA GLN A 280 6.15 -1.21 1.89
C GLN A 280 5.34 -0.19 2.68
N THR A 281 5.84 1.05 2.72
CA THR A 281 5.16 2.16 3.41
C THR A 281 3.72 2.33 2.91
N SER A 282 3.49 2.26 1.60
CA SER A 282 2.17 2.49 1.00
C SER A 282 1.10 1.49 1.47
N SER A 283 1.44 0.23 1.67
CA SER A 283 0.49 -0.81 2.08
C SER A 283 0.36 -0.92 3.59
N LEU A 284 1.50 -0.95 4.32
CA LEU A 284 1.45 -1.09 5.76
C LEU A 284 0.83 0.14 6.43
N PHE A 285 1.19 1.35 5.99
CA PHE A 285 0.60 2.58 6.54
C PHE A 285 -0.89 2.68 6.19
N ALA A 286 -1.29 2.30 4.98
CA ALA A 286 -2.72 2.22 4.62
C ALA A 286 -3.48 1.28 5.56
N LEU A 287 -2.94 0.12 5.89
CA LEU A 287 -3.57 -0.82 6.83
C LEU A 287 -3.70 -0.24 8.23
N LEU A 288 -2.64 0.40 8.75
CA LEU A 288 -2.63 1.01 10.08
C LEU A 288 -3.60 2.20 10.17
N GLU A 289 -3.64 3.02 9.13
CA GLU A 289 -4.58 4.15 9.05
C GLU A 289 -6.04 3.68 8.91
N LEU A 290 -6.30 2.61 8.15
CA LEU A 290 -7.63 2.01 8.07
C LEU A 290 -8.13 1.51 9.42
N LEU A 291 -7.27 0.87 10.22
CA LEU A 291 -7.62 0.48 11.59
C LEU A 291 -7.99 1.72 12.44
N SER A 292 -7.24 2.81 12.29
CA SER A 292 -7.52 4.07 13.00
C SER A 292 -8.83 4.70 12.55
N LEU A 293 -9.06 4.81 11.24
CA LEU A 293 -10.31 5.37 10.69
C LEU A 293 -11.53 4.56 11.11
N MET A 294 -11.46 3.23 11.03
CA MET A 294 -12.54 2.36 11.48
C MET A 294 -12.83 2.51 12.97
N TRP A 295 -11.79 2.63 13.79
CA TRP A 295 -11.94 2.88 15.22
C TRP A 295 -12.58 4.24 15.50
N THR A 296 -12.07 5.30 14.88
CA THR A 296 -12.62 6.66 15.00
C THR A 296 -14.08 6.70 14.57
N SER A 297 -14.42 6.01 13.46
CA SER A 297 -15.82 5.95 12.99
C SER A 297 -16.78 5.28 13.98
N CYS A 298 -16.29 4.30 14.75
CA CYS A 298 -17.08 3.67 15.80
C CYS A 298 -17.23 4.59 17.03
N LEU A 299 -16.17 5.32 17.40
CA LEU A 299 -16.21 6.28 18.51
C LEU A 299 -17.13 7.46 18.19
N GLU A 300 -17.04 8.03 16.99
CA GLU A 300 -17.92 9.13 16.58
C GLU A 300 -19.39 8.70 16.56
N ALA A 301 -19.69 7.48 16.10
CA ALA A 301 -21.04 6.95 16.13
C ALA A 301 -21.61 6.72 17.55
N GLU A 302 -20.74 6.47 18.55
CA GLU A 302 -21.14 6.36 19.96
C GLU A 302 -21.35 7.72 20.64
N THR A 303 -20.64 8.76 20.16
CA THR A 303 -20.63 10.09 20.78
C THR A 303 -21.60 11.08 20.13
N ASP A 304 -21.86 10.92 18.84
CA ASP A 304 -22.71 11.82 18.06
C ASP A 304 -23.70 11.05 17.20
N GLU A 305 -24.90 10.83 17.74
CA GLU A 305 -25.99 10.12 17.05
C GLU A 305 -26.66 10.98 15.95
N TYR A 306 -26.40 12.28 15.93
CA TYR A 306 -27.09 13.23 15.04
C TYR A 306 -26.30 13.64 13.80
N GLU A 307 -24.99 13.56 13.83
CA GLU A 307 -24.12 13.87 12.68
C GLU A 307 -23.44 12.61 12.15
N TRP A 308 -24.16 11.87 11.31
CA TRP A 308 -23.62 10.67 10.71
C TRP A 308 -22.66 10.98 9.54
N LYS A 309 -21.41 10.59 9.67
CA LYS A 309 -20.44 10.68 8.59
C LYS A 309 -20.26 9.33 7.90
N SER A 310 -20.43 9.30 6.58
CA SER A 310 -20.22 8.10 5.76
C SER A 310 -18.79 7.96 5.26
N SER A 311 -18.06 9.07 5.07
CA SER A 311 -16.71 9.09 4.49
C SER A 311 -15.67 9.52 5.51
N PHE A 312 -14.60 8.74 5.60
CA PHE A 312 -13.44 9.01 6.45
C PHE A 312 -12.17 8.97 5.61
N THR A 313 -11.30 9.97 5.76
CA THR A 313 -10.07 10.09 4.98
C THR A 313 -8.87 10.25 5.89
N SER A 314 -7.81 9.50 5.59
CA SER A 314 -6.49 9.71 6.19
C SER A 314 -5.51 10.23 5.14
N THR A 315 -4.87 11.36 5.44
CA THR A 315 -3.84 11.95 4.59
C THR A 315 -2.54 11.14 4.60
N ARG A 316 -2.22 10.50 5.71
CA ARG A 316 -1.00 9.70 5.91
C ARG A 316 -0.98 8.44 5.07
N GLY A 317 -2.03 7.65 5.18
CA GLY A 317 -2.20 6.42 4.38
C GLY A 317 -2.69 6.70 2.98
N LYS A 318 -3.07 7.95 2.65
CA LYS A 318 -3.74 8.33 1.40
C LYS A 318 -4.95 7.43 1.13
N VAL A 319 -5.74 7.20 2.15
CA VAL A 319 -6.86 6.25 2.15
C VAL A 319 -8.14 6.99 2.47
N THR A 320 -9.16 6.75 1.67
CA THR A 320 -10.54 7.17 1.94
C THR A 320 -11.42 5.93 2.00
N VAL A 321 -12.33 5.91 2.97
CA VAL A 321 -13.25 4.80 3.20
C VAL A 321 -14.68 5.31 3.28
N GLU A 322 -15.56 4.67 2.54
CA GLU A 322 -17.01 4.86 2.66
C GLU A 322 -17.61 3.74 3.52
N LEU A 323 -18.19 4.13 4.63
CA LEU A 323 -18.71 3.21 5.63
C LEU A 323 -20.24 3.15 5.60
N SER A 324 -20.77 2.02 6.04
CA SER A 324 -22.22 1.84 6.26
C SER A 324 -22.69 2.65 7.45
N ASP A 325 -23.95 3.07 7.45
CA ASP A 325 -24.66 3.67 8.58
C ASP A 325 -25.00 2.66 9.69
N ASP A 326 -24.88 1.37 9.44
CA ASP A 326 -25.04 0.35 10.48
C ASP A 326 -23.79 0.28 11.37
N TYR A 327 -23.93 0.78 12.60
CA TYR A 327 -22.89 0.71 13.63
C TYR A 327 -22.45 -0.73 13.93
N SER A 328 -23.39 -1.67 13.97
CA SER A 328 -23.08 -3.08 14.23
C SER A 328 -22.20 -3.66 13.12
N LEU A 329 -22.45 -3.28 11.87
CA LEU A 329 -21.63 -3.66 10.73
C LEU A 329 -20.24 -3.03 10.82
N ARG A 330 -20.12 -1.73 11.15
CA ARG A 330 -18.82 -1.06 11.33
C ARG A 330 -17.97 -1.76 12.39
N ARG A 331 -18.54 -2.03 13.56
CA ARG A 331 -17.86 -2.71 14.66
C ARG A 331 -17.40 -4.13 14.29
N ARG A 332 -18.27 -4.87 13.58
CA ARG A 332 -17.97 -6.21 13.07
C ARG A 332 -16.85 -6.17 12.03
N THR A 333 -16.90 -5.21 11.11
CA THR A 333 -15.85 -4.97 10.09
C THR A 333 -14.53 -4.65 10.74
N LEU A 334 -14.49 -3.74 11.73
CA LEU A 334 -13.29 -3.42 12.49
C LEU A 334 -12.68 -4.67 13.15
N ASN A 335 -13.50 -5.46 13.84
CA ASN A 335 -13.03 -6.67 14.51
C ASN A 335 -12.46 -7.70 13.53
N ASN A 336 -13.10 -7.86 12.37
CA ASN A 336 -12.64 -8.77 11.32
C ASN A 336 -11.32 -8.27 10.70
N LEU A 337 -11.25 -6.98 10.37
CA LEU A 337 -10.03 -6.37 9.84
C LEU A 337 -8.86 -6.49 10.83
N TYR A 338 -9.10 -6.18 12.11
CA TYR A 338 -8.08 -6.27 13.15
C TYR A 338 -7.48 -7.69 13.27
N LYS A 339 -8.36 -8.71 13.30
CA LYS A 339 -7.92 -10.11 13.35
C LYS A 339 -7.12 -10.52 12.11
N ARG A 340 -7.57 -10.12 10.93
CA ARG A 340 -6.86 -10.39 9.66
C ARG A 340 -5.54 -9.66 9.60
N ALA A 341 -5.53 -8.37 9.93
CA ALA A 341 -4.33 -7.53 9.98
C ALA A 341 -3.25 -8.15 10.89
N LYS A 342 -3.66 -8.64 12.06
CA LYS A 342 -2.75 -9.34 12.97
C LYS A 342 -2.12 -10.59 12.32
N GLY A 343 -2.91 -11.40 11.63
CA GLY A 343 -2.42 -12.56 10.89
C GLY A 343 -1.47 -12.17 9.75
N TRP A 344 -1.83 -11.16 8.95
CA TRP A 344 -1.02 -10.68 7.83
C TRP A 344 0.34 -10.13 8.29
N VAL A 345 0.33 -9.24 9.29
CA VAL A 345 1.57 -8.65 9.80
C VAL A 345 2.43 -9.69 10.49
N THR A 346 1.84 -10.64 11.25
CA THR A 346 2.59 -11.76 11.85
C THR A 346 3.27 -12.62 10.78
N THR A 347 2.58 -12.91 9.67
CA THR A 347 3.16 -13.68 8.56
C THR A 347 4.40 -12.98 8.01
N VAL A 348 4.32 -11.67 7.82
CA VAL A 348 5.43 -10.89 7.26
C VAL A 348 6.56 -10.68 8.28
N ILE A 349 6.25 -10.51 9.57
CA ILE A 349 7.26 -10.48 10.64
C ILE A 349 8.09 -11.76 10.65
N ASN A 350 7.46 -12.93 10.44
CA ASN A 350 8.18 -14.21 10.41
C ASN A 350 9.14 -14.33 9.21
N ILE A 351 8.89 -13.59 8.12
CA ILE A 351 9.70 -13.63 6.89
C ILE A 351 10.77 -12.53 6.89
N ALA A 352 10.39 -11.30 7.24
CA ALA A 352 11.22 -10.10 7.15
C ALA A 352 11.06 -9.21 8.40
N PRO A 353 11.50 -9.69 9.58
CA PRO A 353 11.26 -9.01 10.85
C PRO A 353 11.87 -7.61 10.90
N LEU A 354 13.04 -7.41 10.31
CA LEU A 354 13.76 -6.12 10.35
C LEU A 354 13.09 -5.06 9.49
N ASP A 355 12.60 -5.43 8.30
CA ASP A 355 11.92 -4.51 7.41
C ASP A 355 10.60 -4.03 8.04
N VAL A 356 9.82 -4.97 8.60
CA VAL A 356 8.57 -4.64 9.30
C VAL A 356 8.85 -3.78 10.53
N LYS A 357 9.88 -4.12 11.33
CA LYS A 357 10.30 -3.32 12.50
C LYS A 357 10.59 -1.88 12.11
N GLY A 358 11.40 -1.68 11.07
CA GLY A 358 11.75 -0.36 10.56
C GLY A 358 10.53 0.45 10.14
N LEU A 359 9.57 -0.18 9.43
CA LEU A 359 8.34 0.47 8.98
C LEU A 359 7.42 0.84 10.15
N LEU A 360 7.22 -0.08 11.12
CA LEU A 360 6.40 0.20 12.30
C LEU A 360 6.98 1.35 13.13
N GLN A 361 8.29 1.38 13.32
CA GLN A 361 8.98 2.46 14.02
C GLN A 361 8.88 3.78 13.26
N THR A 362 9.00 3.76 11.93
CA THR A 362 8.80 4.95 11.08
C THR A 362 7.37 5.47 11.20
N TYR A 363 6.38 4.59 11.12
CA TYR A 363 4.97 4.98 11.31
C TYR A 363 4.75 5.66 12.67
N LEU A 364 5.25 5.06 13.75
CA LEU A 364 5.13 5.64 15.09
C LEU A 364 5.86 6.97 15.23
N SER A 365 7.03 7.14 14.59
CA SER A 365 7.81 8.38 14.66
C SER A 365 7.24 9.52 13.83
N GLU A 366 6.51 9.22 12.78
CA GLU A 366 5.83 10.23 11.94
C GLU A 366 4.50 10.71 12.53
N TYR A 367 4.06 10.08 13.60
CA TYR A 367 2.83 10.44 14.27
C TYR A 367 3.08 11.66 15.17
N ASP A 368 2.67 12.84 14.73
CA ASP A 368 2.66 14.01 15.61
C ASP A 368 1.55 13.88 16.65
N ASP A 369 1.90 14.08 17.92
CA ASP A 369 0.97 14.10 19.05
C ASP A 369 0.11 15.40 19.07
N ASP A 370 -0.35 15.87 17.89
CA ASP A 370 -1.27 17.01 17.83
C ASP A 370 -2.64 16.73 18.47
N GLY A 371 -2.87 15.48 18.85
CA GLY A 371 -4.01 15.07 19.66
C GLY A 371 -3.81 15.32 21.15
N ALA A 372 -3.82 16.56 21.57
CA ALA A 372 -3.75 16.95 22.99
C ALA A 372 -4.88 16.38 23.87
N TYR A 373 -5.75 15.54 23.35
CA TYR A 373 -6.93 15.00 24.04
C TYR A 373 -7.07 13.48 23.89
N GLY A 374 -6.11 12.73 24.40
CA GLY A 374 -6.38 11.42 25.01
C GLY A 374 -6.80 10.24 24.13
N HIS A 375 -7.06 10.41 22.85
CA HIS A 375 -7.47 9.30 21.99
C HIS A 375 -6.27 8.66 21.30
N VAL A 376 -5.80 7.55 21.87
CA VAL A 376 -4.76 6.73 21.23
C VAL A 376 -5.31 6.14 19.93
N SER A 377 -4.70 6.47 18.81
CA SER A 377 -5.03 5.86 17.53
C SER A 377 -4.88 4.34 17.58
N LEU A 378 -5.88 3.60 17.09
CA LEU A 378 -5.82 2.13 17.06
C LEU A 378 -4.64 1.64 16.22
N GLY A 379 -4.28 2.33 15.14
CA GLY A 379 -3.11 2.02 14.32
C GLY A 379 -1.80 2.10 15.09
N ARG A 380 -1.63 3.09 15.99
CA ARG A 380 -0.47 3.18 16.88
C ARG A 380 -0.42 2.04 17.89
N SER A 381 -1.56 1.76 18.54
CA SER A 381 -1.65 0.64 19.48
C SER A 381 -1.33 -0.68 18.80
N PHE A 382 -1.85 -0.89 17.60
CA PHE A 382 -1.58 -2.08 16.79
C PHE A 382 -0.11 -2.15 16.37
N ALA A 383 0.49 -1.05 15.91
CA ALA A 383 1.91 -0.99 15.54
C ALA A 383 2.82 -1.32 16.73
N THR A 384 2.49 -0.84 17.92
CA THR A 384 3.22 -1.15 19.17
C THR A 384 3.06 -2.63 19.56
N GLU A 385 1.84 -3.16 19.47
CA GLU A 385 1.56 -4.59 19.75
C GLU A 385 2.34 -5.50 18.81
N MET A 386 2.29 -5.24 17.51
CA MET A 386 2.99 -6.04 16.50
C MET A 386 4.51 -5.90 16.59
N GLY A 387 4.99 -4.70 16.92
CA GLY A 387 6.42 -4.45 17.18
C GLY A 387 6.95 -5.25 18.36
N ALA A 388 6.15 -5.44 19.39
CA ALA A 388 6.49 -6.26 20.55
C ALA A 388 6.64 -7.76 20.24
N LEU A 389 6.05 -8.24 19.15
CA LEU A 389 6.19 -9.64 18.70
C LEU A 389 7.48 -9.89 17.92
N ILE A 390 8.21 -8.83 17.51
CA ILE A 390 9.44 -8.98 16.74
C ILE A 390 10.56 -9.41 17.67
N PRO A 391 11.26 -10.51 17.38
CA PRO A 391 12.37 -10.98 18.21
C PRO A 391 13.45 -9.91 18.32
N SER A 392 14.09 -9.79 19.48
CA SER A 392 15.28 -8.96 19.63
C SER A 392 16.34 -9.40 18.62
N THR A 393 16.85 -8.44 17.85
CA THR A 393 17.86 -8.72 16.82
C THR A 393 19.24 -8.93 17.40
N ASP A 394 19.42 -8.64 18.67
CA ASP A 394 20.73 -8.81 19.31
C ASP A 394 20.89 -10.22 19.90
N GLN A 395 21.25 -11.15 19.03
CA GLN A 395 21.62 -12.51 19.43
C GLN A 395 22.81 -12.55 20.40
N ARG A 396 23.62 -11.48 20.46
CA ARG A 396 24.76 -11.36 21.36
C ARG A 396 24.31 -11.10 22.78
N LEU A 397 23.24 -10.29 22.97
CA LEU A 397 22.61 -10.13 24.28
C LEU A 397 21.99 -11.44 24.77
N GLY A 398 21.36 -12.22 23.89
CA GLY A 398 20.87 -13.55 24.20
C GLY A 398 21.95 -14.55 24.60
N ALA A 399 23.21 -14.34 24.19
CA ALA A 399 24.35 -15.15 24.62
C ALA A 399 24.84 -14.76 26.04
N ILE A 400 24.68 -13.48 26.42
CA ILE A 400 24.99 -12.99 27.77
C ILE A 400 23.90 -13.41 28.76
N ASP A 401 22.64 -13.46 28.32
CA ASP A 401 21.48 -13.84 29.14
C ASP A 401 21.43 -15.34 29.51
N ARG A 402 22.25 -16.20 28.92
CA ARG A 402 22.33 -17.62 29.29
C ARG A 402 22.81 -17.88 30.75
N HIS A 403 23.25 -16.85 31.43
CA HIS A 403 23.72 -16.93 32.83
C HIS A 403 22.82 -16.20 33.85
N GLY A 404 21.68 -15.68 33.44
CA GLY A 404 20.72 -15.05 34.34
C GLY A 404 19.31 -15.11 33.77
N ASP A 405 18.31 -15.25 34.61
CA ASP A 405 16.88 -15.28 34.30
C ASP A 405 16.34 -13.96 33.71
N CYS A 406 17.05 -13.35 32.77
CA CYS A 406 16.61 -12.15 32.09
C CYS A 406 15.72 -12.51 30.92
N ASN A 407 14.42 -12.58 31.15
CA ASN A 407 13.43 -12.50 30.10
C ASN A 407 13.59 -11.16 29.38
N ILE A 408 14.19 -11.15 28.19
CA ILE A 408 14.24 -9.96 27.34
C ILE A 408 12.80 -9.59 27.03
N ASN A 409 12.37 -8.46 27.59
CA ASN A 409 11.05 -7.92 27.29
C ASN A 409 11.12 -7.23 25.92
N THR A 410 10.81 -7.98 24.86
CA THR A 410 10.83 -7.50 23.47
C THR A 410 9.95 -6.25 23.26
N ALA A 411 8.85 -6.12 24.01
CA ALA A 411 8.02 -4.94 24.00
C ALA A 411 8.76 -3.70 24.54
N SER A 412 9.48 -3.87 25.67
CA SER A 412 10.27 -2.78 26.25
C SER A 412 11.44 -2.38 25.35
N ASP A 413 12.10 -3.33 24.72
CA ASP A 413 13.18 -3.08 23.75
C ASP A 413 12.66 -2.32 22.53
N PHE A 414 11.53 -2.73 21.96
CA PHE A 414 10.90 -2.05 20.83
C PHE A 414 10.52 -0.60 21.18
N VAL A 415 9.90 -0.38 22.33
CA VAL A 415 9.51 0.96 22.80
C VAL A 415 10.73 1.82 23.08
N ALA A 416 11.78 1.28 23.70
CA ALA A 416 13.02 2.01 23.98
C ALA A 416 13.70 2.45 22.67
N GLN A 417 13.77 1.59 21.68
CA GLN A 417 14.31 1.92 20.36
C GLN A 417 13.44 2.95 19.62
N TYR A 418 12.13 2.85 19.71
CA TYR A 418 11.22 3.85 19.18
C TYR A 418 11.44 5.23 19.82
N THR A 419 11.50 5.29 21.15
CA THR A 419 11.77 6.54 21.88
C THR A 419 13.11 7.14 21.49
N THR A 420 14.14 6.31 21.36
CA THR A 420 15.47 6.72 20.91
C THR A 420 15.44 7.30 19.48
N ARG A 421 14.69 6.67 18.57
CA ARG A 421 14.50 7.20 17.21
C ARG A 421 13.76 8.53 17.18
N GLN A 422 12.73 8.70 18.00
CA GLN A 422 12.07 10.01 18.14
C GLN A 422 13.01 11.09 18.62
N GLU A 423 13.78 10.82 19.67
CA GLU A 423 14.79 11.76 20.17
C GLU A 423 15.82 12.11 19.08
N TYR A 424 16.20 11.13 18.25
CA TYR A 424 17.12 11.34 17.13
C TYR A 424 16.51 12.17 16.00
N ARG A 425 15.22 12.04 15.75
CA ARG A 425 14.50 12.85 14.76
C ARG A 425 14.46 14.34 15.17
N TYR A 426 14.24 14.63 16.44
CA TYR A 426 14.27 15.99 16.97
C TYR A 426 15.67 16.59 17.01
N ALA A 427 16.71 15.77 16.94
CA ALA A 427 18.09 16.23 16.86
C ALA A 427 18.52 16.73 15.47
N GLU A 428 17.64 16.68 14.46
CA GLU A 428 17.94 17.19 13.10
C GLU A 428 18.19 18.69 13.04
N ALA A 429 17.63 19.44 13.96
CA ALA A 429 17.82 20.88 14.07
C ALA A 429 18.91 21.20 15.11
N LEU A 430 20.18 20.97 14.79
CA LEU A 430 21.25 21.68 15.46
C LEU A 430 21.12 23.16 15.09
N PRO A 431 21.08 24.08 16.08
CA PRO A 431 20.89 25.49 15.79
C PRO A 431 22.07 26.01 14.95
N ASP A 432 21.73 26.74 13.88
CA ASP A 432 22.69 27.54 13.16
C ASP A 432 23.24 28.61 14.11
N HIS A 433 24.54 28.64 14.27
CA HIS A 433 25.35 29.70 14.90
C HIS A 433 25.24 29.93 16.41
N ASP A 434 26.41 30.23 16.96
CA ASP A 434 26.73 30.99 18.21
C ASP A 434 25.69 30.95 19.32
N ALA A 435 24.79 30.01 19.22
CA ALA A 435 23.78 29.80 20.22
C ALA A 435 24.47 29.40 21.52
N GLU A 436 24.36 30.22 22.49
CA GLU A 436 24.63 29.87 23.85
C GLU A 436 24.05 28.48 24.15
N TRP A 437 24.76 27.68 24.92
CA TRP A 437 24.42 26.32 25.29
C TRP A 437 22.98 26.13 25.77
N LEU A 438 22.37 27.19 26.30
CA LEU A 438 21.00 27.25 26.75
C LEU A 438 19.98 27.03 25.60
N HIS A 439 20.30 27.47 24.40
CA HIS A 439 19.41 27.27 23.23
C HIS A 439 19.43 25.83 22.67
N LEU A 440 20.47 25.07 22.94
CA LEU A 440 20.53 23.64 22.59
C LEU A 440 19.53 22.81 23.41
N MET A 441 19.15 23.27 24.58
CA MET A 441 18.19 22.59 25.45
C MET A 441 16.73 23.03 25.24
N GLN A 442 16.52 24.18 24.60
CA GLN A 442 15.19 24.76 24.36
C GLN A 442 14.68 24.51 22.92
N LEU A 443 15.02 23.40 22.32
CA LEU A 443 14.46 23.07 21.02
C LEU A 443 12.97 22.83 21.14
N ASP A 444 12.20 23.78 20.63
CA ASP A 444 10.78 23.64 20.43
C ASP A 444 10.55 22.48 19.43
N PRO A 445 9.89 21.39 19.83
CA PRO A 445 9.61 20.26 18.95
C PRO A 445 8.78 20.65 17.73
N ARG A 446 8.19 21.86 17.71
CA ARG A 446 7.36 22.39 16.63
C ARG A 446 8.12 23.02 15.47
N ARG A 447 9.42 23.25 15.57
CA ARG A 447 10.27 23.67 14.44
C ARG A 447 10.69 22.46 13.61
N GLY A 448 9.71 21.70 13.16
CA GLY A 448 9.90 20.70 12.14
C GLY A 448 10.29 21.34 10.82
N SER A 449 11.35 20.78 10.21
CA SER A 449 11.56 20.82 8.77
C SER A 449 11.83 22.18 8.14
N VAL A 450 12.96 22.78 8.44
CA VAL A 450 13.73 23.44 7.38
C VAL A 450 14.74 22.40 6.88
N ALA A 451 14.66 22.01 5.60
CA ALA A 451 15.58 21.07 4.99
C ALA A 451 16.98 21.71 4.97
N SER A 452 17.74 21.55 6.06
CA SER A 452 19.15 21.90 6.13
C SER A 452 19.91 20.91 5.24
N LYS A 453 20.95 21.39 4.54
CA LYS A 453 21.82 20.51 3.77
C LYS A 453 22.51 19.56 4.76
N PRO A 454 22.48 18.24 4.56
CA PRO A 454 23.01 17.27 5.54
C PRO A 454 24.49 17.46 5.87
N GLU A 455 25.30 18.07 5.01
CA GLU A 455 26.72 18.35 5.26
C GLU A 455 26.94 19.40 6.35
N LYS A 456 26.06 20.39 6.46
CA LYS A 456 26.16 21.45 7.45
C LYS A 456 25.89 20.94 8.87
N ASP A 457 24.94 20.01 9.01
CA ASP A 457 24.58 19.42 10.31
C ASP A 457 25.74 18.67 10.97
N TYR A 458 26.61 18.03 10.18
CA TYR A 458 27.79 17.31 10.69
C TYR A 458 28.90 18.26 11.14
N GLU A 459 29.13 19.36 10.43
CA GLU A 459 30.10 20.38 10.83
C GLU A 459 29.70 21.07 12.12
N ASP A 460 28.44 21.42 12.26
CA ASP A 460 27.90 22.04 13.46
C ASP A 460 27.95 21.10 14.66
N ALA A 461 27.64 19.82 14.48
CA ALA A 461 27.76 18.80 15.51
C ALA A 461 29.19 18.63 16.02
N ASN A 462 30.17 18.60 15.13
CA ASN A 462 31.57 18.49 15.49
C ASN A 462 32.04 19.71 16.32
N THR A 463 31.62 20.91 15.97
CA THR A 463 31.92 22.15 16.70
C THR A 463 31.37 22.11 18.12
N VAL A 464 30.10 21.67 18.26
CA VAL A 464 29.44 21.53 19.57
C VAL A 464 30.13 20.48 20.44
N LEU A 465 30.48 19.32 19.87
CA LEU A 465 31.15 18.24 20.59
C LEU A 465 32.57 18.64 21.02
N ALA A 466 33.32 19.29 20.14
CA ALA A 466 34.67 19.79 20.45
C ALA A 466 34.63 20.85 21.57
N HIS A 467 33.62 21.70 21.57
CA HIS A 467 33.44 22.67 22.64
C HIS A 467 33.07 22.00 23.98
N LEU A 468 32.25 20.95 23.95
CA LEU A 468 31.94 20.14 25.13
C LEU A 468 33.21 19.49 25.72
N GLU A 469 34.01 18.90 24.87
CA GLU A 469 35.29 18.27 25.25
C GLU A 469 36.24 19.31 25.87
N ALA A 470 36.36 20.51 25.25
CA ALA A 470 37.17 21.60 25.80
C ALA A 470 36.68 22.06 27.17
N ARG A 471 35.40 22.00 27.47
CA ARG A 471 34.84 22.28 28.80
C ARG A 471 35.24 21.20 29.83
N ILE A 472 35.24 19.92 29.40
CA ILE A 472 35.67 18.79 30.24
C ILE A 472 37.15 18.93 30.59
N LEU A 473 37.98 19.20 29.60
CA LEU A 473 39.45 19.40 29.79
C LEU A 473 39.75 20.58 30.75
N LYS A 474 38.88 21.61 30.80
CA LYS A 474 39.00 22.73 31.74
C LYS A 474 38.35 22.41 33.10
N HIS A 475 38.03 21.16 33.38
CA HIS A 475 37.40 20.69 34.63
C HIS A 475 36.12 21.44 35.01
N LYS A 476 35.34 21.93 34.02
CA LYS A 476 34.03 22.54 34.31
C LYS A 476 33.02 21.45 34.53
N TYR A 477 32.17 21.65 35.53
CA TYR A 477 31.06 20.74 35.81
C TYR A 477 30.08 20.75 34.62
N ILE A 478 29.67 19.57 34.18
CA ILE A 478 28.67 19.36 33.14
C ILE A 478 27.53 18.52 33.73
N PRO A 479 26.30 19.03 33.74
CA PRO A 479 25.15 18.27 34.19
C PRO A 479 24.95 17.04 33.31
N ILE A 480 24.58 15.90 33.90
CA ILE A 480 24.38 14.64 33.17
C ILE A 480 23.23 14.75 32.15
N GLY A 481 22.25 15.61 32.35
CA GLY A 481 21.18 15.90 31.41
C GLY A 481 21.71 16.57 30.14
N GLU A 482 22.54 17.63 30.30
CA GLU A 482 23.18 18.30 29.16
C GLU A 482 24.06 17.33 28.35
N LEU A 483 24.88 16.56 29.05
CA LEU A 483 25.72 15.55 28.45
C LEU A 483 24.90 14.55 27.63
N ARG A 484 23.82 14.04 28.20
CA ARG A 484 22.93 13.08 27.58
C ARG A 484 22.32 13.65 26.30
N ASP A 485 21.79 14.87 26.35
CA ASP A 485 21.08 15.47 25.23
C ASP A 485 21.99 15.79 24.05
N ILE A 486 23.22 16.23 24.33
CA ILE A 486 24.23 16.49 23.28
C ILE A 486 24.70 15.18 22.63
N LEU A 487 25.07 14.19 23.46
CA LEU A 487 25.57 12.91 22.91
C LEU A 487 24.46 12.13 22.17
N ARG A 488 23.20 12.23 22.60
CA ARG A 488 22.08 11.63 21.86
C ARG A 488 21.90 12.24 20.49
N ARG A 489 22.03 13.56 20.35
CA ARG A 489 21.97 14.25 19.06
C ARG A 489 23.11 13.81 18.13
N ALA A 490 24.32 13.70 18.65
CA ALA A 490 25.45 13.19 17.92
C ALA A 490 25.24 11.73 17.44
N ALA A 491 24.73 10.88 18.33
CA ALA A 491 24.38 9.51 18.00
C ALA A 491 23.30 9.43 16.91
N ALA A 492 22.32 10.34 16.93
CA ALA A 492 21.27 10.45 15.93
C ALA A 492 21.82 10.68 14.51
N LEU A 493 22.80 11.55 14.38
CA LEU A 493 23.47 11.80 13.09
C LEU A 493 24.15 10.55 12.58
N LEU A 494 24.86 9.80 13.45
CA LEU A 494 25.54 8.57 13.08
C LEU A 494 24.57 7.44 12.65
N CYS A 495 23.36 7.41 13.19
CA CYS A 495 22.35 6.44 12.78
C CYS A 495 21.91 6.59 11.31
N ARG A 496 22.06 7.78 10.73
CA ARG A 496 21.59 8.12 9.38
C ARG A 496 22.69 8.22 8.34
N THR A 497 23.92 8.43 8.80
CA THR A 497 25.03 8.68 7.87
C THR A 497 25.33 7.46 7.02
N LYS A 498 25.66 7.72 5.77
CA LYS A 498 26.25 6.73 4.84
C LYS A 498 27.76 6.88 4.73
N LYS A 499 28.32 7.92 5.33
CA LYS A 499 29.75 8.25 5.32
C LYS A 499 30.36 7.89 6.67
N ASP A 500 31.68 7.69 6.70
CA ASP A 500 32.44 7.51 7.93
C ASP A 500 32.71 8.85 8.60
N GLU A 501 31.85 9.24 9.53
CA GLU A 501 31.99 10.47 10.31
C GLU A 501 32.89 10.26 11.54
N CYS A 502 34.18 10.10 11.26
CA CYS A 502 35.20 9.74 12.26
C CYS A 502 35.28 10.71 13.45
N ALA A 503 35.09 12.01 13.21
CA ALA A 503 35.17 13.03 14.25
C ALA A 503 34.01 12.89 15.26
N ILE A 504 32.78 12.67 14.77
CA ILE A 504 31.61 12.48 15.64
C ILE A 504 31.77 11.19 16.45
N VAL A 505 32.24 10.08 15.84
CA VAL A 505 32.49 8.83 16.56
C VAL A 505 33.54 9.03 17.65
N HIS A 506 34.62 9.74 17.34
CA HIS A 506 35.68 10.04 18.31
C HIS A 506 35.13 10.77 19.54
N HIS A 507 34.35 11.83 19.36
CA HIS A 507 33.76 12.58 20.46
C HIS A 507 32.67 11.77 21.18
N LEU A 508 31.82 11.02 20.45
CA LEU A 508 30.76 10.21 21.05
C LEU A 508 31.31 9.14 21.99
N VAL A 509 32.46 8.57 21.64
CA VAL A 509 33.14 7.56 22.48
C VAL A 509 34.07 8.23 23.49
N GLY A 510 34.84 9.21 23.10
CA GLY A 510 35.86 9.83 23.94
C GLY A 510 35.33 10.63 25.12
N ILE A 511 34.22 11.36 24.93
CA ILE A 511 33.64 12.21 25.98
C ILE A 511 33.22 11.41 27.23
N PRO A 512 32.48 10.29 27.14
CA PRO A 512 32.18 9.43 28.28
C PRO A 512 33.43 8.94 29.04
N PHE A 513 34.48 8.58 28.30
CA PHE A 513 35.77 8.17 28.88
C PHE A 513 36.59 9.34 29.46
N ALA A 514 36.44 10.54 28.92
CA ALA A 514 37.05 11.72 29.49
C ALA A 514 36.50 12.12 30.86
N ILE A 515 35.17 11.97 31.03
CA ILE A 515 34.48 12.21 32.32
C ILE A 515 34.71 11.05 33.29
N PHE A 516 34.73 9.83 32.81
CA PHE A 516 34.98 8.57 33.48
C PHE A 516 34.19 8.37 34.78
N THR A 517 32.91 8.62 34.74
CA THR A 517 31.97 8.30 35.84
C THR A 517 31.12 7.08 35.47
N LYS A 518 30.59 6.39 36.49
CA LYS A 518 29.66 5.25 36.23
C LYS A 518 28.47 5.65 35.36
N GLN A 519 27.95 6.88 35.55
CA GLN A 519 26.83 7.37 34.76
C GLN A 519 27.21 7.73 33.35
N SER A 520 28.36 8.37 33.12
CA SER A 520 28.83 8.72 31.77
C SER A 520 29.16 7.47 30.93
N ILE A 521 29.79 6.46 31.52
CA ILE A 521 30.11 5.20 30.82
C ILE A 521 28.84 4.42 30.49
N LYS A 522 27.87 4.32 31.44
CA LYS A 522 26.59 3.68 31.13
C LYS A 522 25.84 4.38 30.01
N LEU A 523 25.83 5.71 30.00
CA LEU A 523 25.25 6.50 28.92
C LEU A 523 25.97 6.22 27.60
N GLY A 524 27.31 6.23 27.60
CA GLY A 524 28.12 5.90 26.40
C GLY A 524 27.76 4.54 25.85
N ILE A 525 27.77 3.49 26.67
CA ILE A 525 27.44 2.12 26.23
C ILE A 525 26.04 2.06 25.61
N SER A 526 25.05 2.69 26.23
CA SER A 526 23.68 2.74 25.71
C SER A 526 23.61 3.38 24.33
N LEU A 527 24.33 4.50 24.13
CA LEU A 527 24.36 5.22 22.85
C LEU A 527 25.12 4.45 21.77
N TRP A 528 26.28 3.86 22.09
CA TRP A 528 27.08 3.09 21.14
C TRP A 528 26.30 1.87 20.63
N LEU A 529 25.65 1.12 21.53
CA LEU A 529 24.78 0.01 21.13
C LEU A 529 23.62 0.49 20.28
N GLY A 530 23.01 1.62 20.61
CA GLY A 530 21.95 2.23 19.81
C GLY A 530 22.40 2.54 18.39
N VAL A 531 23.58 3.18 18.23
CA VAL A 531 24.13 3.47 16.90
C VAL A 531 24.47 2.21 16.11
N ILE A 532 25.11 1.21 16.74
CA ILE A 532 25.45 -0.07 16.09
C ILE A 532 24.19 -0.80 15.61
N ASN A 533 23.14 -0.81 16.40
CA ASN A 533 21.88 -1.47 16.04
C ASN A 533 21.17 -0.78 14.87
N GLU A 534 21.19 0.55 14.83
CA GLU A 534 20.54 1.33 13.76
C GLU A 534 21.40 1.44 12.49
N ASN A 535 22.72 1.51 12.63
CA ASN A 535 23.69 1.59 11.55
C ASN A 535 24.85 0.61 11.76
N PRO A 536 24.70 -0.68 11.41
CA PRO A 536 25.73 -1.71 11.63
C PRO A 536 27.08 -1.40 10.96
N ARG A 537 27.12 -0.51 9.97
CA ARG A 537 28.38 -0.08 9.32
C ARG A 537 29.32 0.64 10.28
N MET A 538 28.78 1.27 11.32
CA MET A 538 29.55 1.97 12.34
C MET A 538 30.18 1.04 13.38
N GLU A 539 29.78 -0.24 13.44
CA GLU A 539 30.26 -1.20 14.45
C GLU A 539 31.79 -1.30 14.51
N PRO A 540 32.51 -1.56 13.39
CA PRO A 540 33.97 -1.70 13.47
C PRO A 540 34.64 -0.42 13.96
N ARG A 541 34.10 0.74 13.56
CA ARG A 541 34.68 2.04 13.93
C ARG A 541 34.47 2.36 15.40
N ILE A 542 33.25 2.15 15.91
CA ILE A 542 32.93 2.37 17.32
C ILE A 542 33.75 1.45 18.21
N ILE A 543 33.85 0.15 17.88
CA ILE A 543 34.62 -0.80 18.66
C ILE A 543 36.10 -0.41 18.71
N MET A 544 36.66 0.01 17.59
CA MET A 544 38.05 0.43 17.53
C MET A 544 38.29 1.67 18.38
N GLU A 545 37.39 2.65 18.33
CA GLU A 545 37.47 3.87 19.15
C GLU A 545 37.34 3.57 20.64
N VAL A 546 36.39 2.67 21.02
CA VAL A 546 36.22 2.20 22.40
C VAL A 546 37.54 1.54 22.91
N ALA A 547 38.16 0.71 22.11
CA ALA A 547 39.41 0.06 22.49
C ALA A 547 40.55 1.09 22.71
N GLN A 548 40.68 2.08 21.84
CA GLN A 548 41.67 3.17 21.98
C GLN A 548 41.43 4.01 23.23
N GLN A 549 40.20 4.38 23.49
CA GLN A 549 39.83 5.17 24.69
C GLN A 549 40.00 4.35 25.99
N TRP A 550 39.76 3.04 25.94
CA TRP A 550 40.01 2.15 27.06
C TRP A 550 41.52 2.07 27.36
N GLU A 551 42.36 1.89 26.35
CA GLU A 551 43.81 1.90 26.51
C GLU A 551 44.29 3.25 27.09
N ALA A 552 43.75 4.37 26.64
CA ALA A 552 44.05 5.69 27.19
C ALA A 552 43.68 5.82 28.68
N THR A 553 42.63 5.10 29.16
CA THR A 553 42.27 5.08 30.59
C THR A 553 43.30 4.30 31.42
N ILE A 554 43.87 3.21 30.86
CA ILE A 554 44.93 2.47 31.54
C ILE A 554 46.18 3.36 31.68
N GLN A 555 46.58 4.03 30.62
CA GLN A 555 47.74 4.94 30.62
C GLN A 555 47.53 6.10 31.61
N ARG A 556 46.33 6.61 31.75
CA ARG A 556 45.98 7.67 32.72
C ARG A 556 45.79 7.17 34.16
N GLY A 557 45.85 5.87 34.38
CA GLY A 557 45.67 5.27 35.73
C GLY A 557 44.31 5.56 36.34
N LEU A 558 43.23 5.52 35.54
CA LEU A 558 41.88 5.82 36.01
C LEU A 558 41.18 4.56 36.53
N GLY A 559 40.27 4.72 37.46
CA GLY A 559 39.44 3.64 38.00
C GLY A 559 40.24 2.49 38.62
N ALA A 560 40.04 1.27 38.15
CA ALA A 560 40.73 0.07 38.62
C ALA A 560 42.26 0.10 38.35
N PHE A 561 42.72 0.97 37.48
CA PHE A 561 44.14 1.12 37.10
C PHE A 561 44.85 2.21 37.91
N ASN A 562 44.17 2.75 38.91
CA ASN A 562 44.77 3.78 39.79
C ASN A 562 45.66 3.10 40.83
N SER A 563 46.91 3.47 40.87
CA SER A 563 47.92 2.94 41.83
C SER A 563 47.57 3.12 43.31
N LYS A 564 46.57 3.97 43.62
CA LYS A 564 46.05 4.14 45.00
C LYS A 564 45.09 3.02 45.45
N PHE A 565 44.67 2.16 44.54
CA PHE A 565 43.79 1.01 44.80
C PHE A 565 44.50 -0.34 44.66
N GLN A 566 45.80 -0.33 44.35
CA GLN A 566 46.72 -1.46 44.49
C GLN A 566 47.40 -1.39 45.87
#